data_8d8835fa653a65dddd18e3b6d6f7a743
#
_entry.id   8d8835fa653a65dddd18e3b6d6f7a743
#
_cell.length_a   1.000
_cell.length_b   1.000
_cell.length_c   1.000
_cell.angle_alpha   90.00
_cell.angle_beta   90.00
_cell.angle_gamma   90.00
#
_symmetry.space_group_name_H-M   'P 1'
#
loop_
_entity.id
_entity.type
_entity.pdbx_description
1 polymer ?
#
loop_
_entity_poly.entity_id
_entity_poly.type
_entity_poly.pdbx_seq_one_letter_code
_entity_poly.pdbx_strand_id
1 'polypeptide(L)'
;MIRVSGPDALAVADKVIVFRHGSCAAAQGYTLKYGTVEGVDDVLVSVFRAPHSYTGEDSVEISCHASPFIVERLMQLLTEAGAVPAEPGEFTRRAFANGKMDLSQAEAVADLIASSNEASHHAAIHQLRGGISTELQRLRSQLVDITSLMELELDFSEEEVEFADRNQLISLLDSALSHIRKLTDSFRLGNAIRRGVPVAIVGAANTGKSTLLNALLGEDRAIVSPVAGTTRDTVEEIFNIDGTAFRLIDTAGIRDTSDSVESIGIERTFEKLLLADSVIAVFDVNSPVEKLCSEFRSILSRVNLKSQQLIIVLNKADLLEGFEEARPSFASGTLSEDENASNRATLAVNKIVTEFNKIVSLTDNEVDTILLSAKSGFNLEILSQALSSHQKARIADAGTATLVTNARHFNALSTASRALSLARSGLLSHTPTDLVSQDIREALYHLGTITGEVSTEEVLGNIFRKFCIGK
;
A
#
# COMPACT_ATOMS: atom_id res chain seq x y z
N MET A 1 -7.08 -26.02 -10.26
CA MET A 1 -6.54 -26.75 -9.10
C MET A 1 -7.53 -26.63 -7.95
N ILE A 2 -7.86 -27.74 -7.27
CA ILE A 2 -8.71 -27.79 -6.07
C ILE A 2 -7.84 -28.26 -4.91
N ARG A 3 -7.95 -27.65 -3.75
CA ARG A 3 -7.19 -28.00 -2.53
C ARG A 3 -8.15 -28.54 -1.47
N VAL A 4 -7.75 -29.62 -0.80
CA VAL A 4 -8.42 -30.16 0.39
C VAL A 4 -7.39 -30.21 1.52
N SER A 5 -7.74 -29.72 2.72
CA SER A 5 -6.86 -29.69 3.90
C SER A 5 -7.63 -30.08 5.14
N GLY A 6 -6.98 -30.81 6.03
CA GLY A 6 -7.53 -31.27 7.28
C GLY A 6 -7.14 -32.71 7.61
N PRO A 7 -7.51 -33.25 8.78
CA PRO A 7 -7.10 -34.58 9.22
C PRO A 7 -7.56 -35.69 8.29
N ASP A 8 -8.68 -35.53 7.61
CA ASP A 8 -9.26 -36.51 6.72
C ASP A 8 -9.01 -36.24 5.23
N ALA A 9 -8.21 -35.22 4.89
CA ALA A 9 -8.00 -34.77 3.50
C ALA A 9 -7.55 -35.89 2.54
N LEU A 10 -6.67 -36.76 3.01
CA LEU A 10 -6.15 -37.89 2.22
C LEU A 10 -7.19 -38.97 2.02
N ALA A 11 -7.97 -39.29 3.06
CA ALA A 11 -9.03 -40.26 3.01
C ALA A 11 -10.20 -39.80 2.12
N VAL A 12 -10.52 -38.51 2.14
CA VAL A 12 -11.51 -37.88 1.25
C VAL A 12 -11.07 -37.99 -0.20
N ALA A 13 -9.80 -37.70 -0.50
CA ALA A 13 -9.26 -37.85 -1.86
C ALA A 13 -9.30 -39.30 -2.34
N ASP A 14 -8.97 -40.29 -1.48
CA ASP A 14 -8.99 -41.70 -1.80
C ASP A 14 -10.40 -42.27 -2.08
N LYS A 15 -11.47 -41.63 -1.55
CA LYS A 15 -12.86 -41.98 -1.86
C LYS A 15 -13.31 -41.51 -3.26
N VAL A 16 -12.72 -40.44 -3.76
CA VAL A 16 -13.16 -39.78 -5.00
C VAL A 16 -12.28 -40.15 -6.20
N ILE A 17 -11.01 -40.44 -5.94
CA ILE A 17 -10.00 -40.64 -7.00
C ILE A 17 -9.47 -42.08 -6.98
N VAL A 18 -9.55 -42.76 -8.11
CA VAL A 18 -8.97 -44.07 -8.31
C VAL A 18 -7.53 -43.91 -8.78
N PHE A 19 -6.57 -44.25 -7.94
CA PHE A 19 -5.15 -44.14 -8.26
C PHE A 19 -4.63 -45.41 -9.00
N ARG A 20 -3.73 -45.20 -9.96
CA ARG A 20 -3.08 -46.34 -10.65
C ARG A 20 -2.25 -47.19 -9.69
N HIS A 21 -1.62 -46.58 -8.68
CA HIS A 21 -0.78 -47.28 -7.71
C HIS A 21 -0.98 -46.70 -6.31
N GLY A 22 -1.36 -47.56 -5.36
CA GLY A 22 -1.54 -47.20 -3.96
C GLY A 22 -2.64 -46.15 -3.72
N SER A 23 -2.58 -45.43 -2.63
CA SER A 23 -3.55 -44.40 -2.20
C SER A 23 -2.85 -43.11 -1.76
N CYS A 24 -3.57 -42.03 -1.56
CA CYS A 24 -3.06 -40.81 -0.91
C CYS A 24 -2.70 -41.09 0.56
N ALA A 25 -3.52 -41.91 1.25
CA ALA A 25 -3.29 -42.28 2.63
C ALA A 25 -1.98 -43.06 2.86
N ALA A 26 -1.52 -43.83 1.86
CA ALA A 26 -0.25 -44.56 1.92
C ALA A 26 0.94 -43.76 1.34
N ALA A 27 0.71 -42.62 0.71
CA ALA A 27 1.75 -41.83 0.06
C ALA A 27 2.60 -41.05 1.07
N GLN A 28 3.86 -40.87 0.75
CA GLN A 28 4.73 -39.91 1.46
C GLN A 28 4.38 -38.46 1.09
N GLY A 29 4.73 -37.53 1.96
CA GLY A 29 4.63 -36.11 1.62
C GLY A 29 5.50 -35.73 0.42
N TYR A 30 5.08 -34.67 -0.31
CA TYR A 30 5.73 -34.18 -1.52
C TYR A 30 5.76 -35.19 -2.67
N THR A 31 4.74 -36.05 -2.75
CA THR A 31 4.58 -37.00 -3.86
C THR A 31 3.47 -36.56 -4.80
N LEU A 32 3.67 -36.83 -6.10
CA LEU A 32 2.68 -36.62 -7.14
C LEU A 32 2.12 -37.95 -7.57
N LYS A 33 0.79 -38.08 -7.59
CA LYS A 33 0.08 -39.29 -7.98
C LYS A 33 -0.83 -39.04 -9.18
N TYR A 34 -0.89 -39.98 -10.10
CA TYR A 34 -1.86 -39.98 -11.19
C TYR A 34 -3.08 -40.79 -10.78
N GLY A 35 -4.26 -40.24 -11.01
CA GLY A 35 -5.52 -40.90 -10.73
C GLY A 35 -6.61 -40.51 -11.71
N THR A 36 -7.71 -41.22 -11.67
CA THR A 36 -8.90 -40.98 -12.49
C THR A 36 -10.09 -40.73 -11.57
N VAL A 37 -10.86 -39.69 -11.84
CA VAL A 37 -12.18 -39.49 -11.26
C VAL A 37 -13.18 -40.04 -12.27
N GLU A 38 -13.84 -41.14 -11.93
CA GLU A 38 -14.64 -41.93 -12.86
C GLU A 38 -15.74 -41.09 -13.53
N GLY A 39 -15.76 -41.11 -14.85
CA GLY A 39 -16.73 -40.34 -15.64
C GLY A 39 -16.55 -38.80 -15.63
N VAL A 40 -15.45 -38.29 -15.06
CA VAL A 40 -15.20 -36.85 -14.93
C VAL A 40 -13.88 -36.45 -15.58
N ASP A 41 -12.73 -36.89 -15.03
CA ASP A 41 -11.41 -36.42 -15.51
C ASP A 41 -10.26 -37.32 -15.03
N ASP A 42 -9.15 -37.26 -15.74
CA ASP A 42 -7.86 -37.74 -15.27
C ASP A 42 -7.10 -36.64 -14.55
N VAL A 43 -6.64 -36.89 -13.33
CA VAL A 43 -6.10 -35.85 -12.43
C VAL A 43 -4.69 -36.18 -11.94
N LEU A 44 -3.94 -35.12 -11.62
CA LEU A 44 -2.70 -35.22 -10.87
C LEU A 44 -2.95 -34.72 -9.45
N VAL A 45 -2.50 -35.46 -8.44
CA VAL A 45 -2.73 -35.19 -7.04
C VAL A 45 -1.39 -35.04 -6.33
N SER A 46 -1.11 -33.82 -5.85
CA SER A 46 0.03 -33.57 -4.97
C SER A 46 -0.36 -33.86 -3.53
N VAL A 47 0.44 -34.64 -2.82
CA VAL A 47 0.19 -35.05 -1.43
C VAL A 47 1.14 -34.30 -0.50
N PHE A 48 0.59 -33.67 0.54
CA PHE A 48 1.34 -32.99 1.57
C PHE A 48 0.96 -33.55 2.94
N ARG A 49 1.97 -33.83 3.78
CA ARG A 49 1.79 -34.36 5.12
C ARG A 49 2.05 -33.30 6.17
N ALA A 50 1.25 -33.30 7.22
CA ALA A 50 1.51 -32.48 8.41
C ALA A 50 2.90 -32.80 8.99
N PRO A 51 3.64 -31.78 9.49
CA PRO A 51 3.37 -30.36 9.46
C PRO A 51 3.86 -29.66 8.16
N HIS A 52 4.29 -30.42 7.16
CA HIS A 52 4.95 -29.91 5.95
C HIS A 52 3.93 -29.65 4.82
N SER A 53 2.96 -28.78 5.09
CA SER A 53 1.97 -28.29 4.12
C SER A 53 1.77 -26.79 4.31
N TYR A 54 0.96 -26.15 3.46
CA TYR A 54 0.62 -24.74 3.60
C TYR A 54 -0.11 -24.45 4.92
N THR A 55 -1.11 -25.26 5.25
CA THR A 55 -1.91 -25.10 6.47
C THR A 55 -1.25 -25.72 7.71
N GLY A 56 -0.20 -26.54 7.55
CA GLY A 56 0.35 -27.36 8.63
C GLY A 56 -0.43 -28.66 8.88
N GLU A 57 -1.52 -28.91 8.15
CA GLU A 57 -2.36 -30.11 8.19
C GLU A 57 -2.02 -31.06 7.02
N ASP A 58 -2.54 -32.29 7.04
CA ASP A 58 -2.53 -33.14 5.83
C ASP A 58 -3.33 -32.44 4.73
N SER A 59 -2.78 -32.41 3.50
CA SER A 59 -3.40 -31.69 2.39
C SER A 59 -3.17 -32.42 1.08
N VAL A 60 -4.13 -32.26 0.16
CA VAL A 60 -3.99 -32.64 -1.25
C VAL A 60 -4.31 -31.48 -2.15
N GLU A 61 -3.58 -31.38 -3.26
CA GLU A 61 -3.88 -30.47 -4.36
C GLU A 61 -4.18 -31.29 -5.61
N ILE A 62 -5.40 -31.15 -6.13
CA ILE A 62 -5.93 -31.87 -7.27
C ILE A 62 -5.86 -30.96 -8.49
N SER A 63 -4.98 -31.30 -9.44
CA SER A 63 -4.89 -30.62 -10.74
C SER A 63 -5.76 -31.37 -11.74
N CYS A 64 -6.78 -30.67 -12.24
CA CYS A 64 -7.76 -31.15 -13.22
C CYS A 64 -7.81 -30.25 -14.44
N HIS A 65 -8.47 -30.62 -15.52
CA HIS A 65 -8.74 -29.71 -16.63
C HIS A 65 -9.67 -28.56 -16.17
N ALA A 66 -9.45 -27.36 -16.69
CA ALA A 66 -10.14 -26.14 -16.27
C ALA A 66 -11.55 -25.98 -16.88
N SER A 67 -12.30 -27.06 -17.03
CA SER A 67 -13.71 -27.04 -17.44
C SER A 67 -14.58 -26.69 -16.21
N PRO A 68 -15.52 -25.73 -16.31
CA PRO A 68 -16.46 -25.43 -15.23
C PRO A 68 -17.20 -26.67 -14.75
N PHE A 69 -17.63 -27.55 -15.68
CA PHE A 69 -18.32 -28.78 -15.36
C PHE A 69 -17.44 -29.72 -14.52
N ILE A 70 -16.15 -29.91 -14.90
CA ILE A 70 -15.22 -30.77 -14.17
C ILE A 70 -14.97 -30.25 -12.77
N VAL A 71 -14.75 -28.91 -12.63
CA VAL A 71 -14.52 -28.28 -11.33
C VAL A 71 -15.73 -28.42 -10.43
N GLU A 72 -16.94 -28.14 -10.93
CA GLU A 72 -18.20 -28.26 -10.18
C GLU A 72 -18.44 -29.70 -9.74
N ARG A 73 -18.26 -30.68 -10.66
CA ARG A 73 -18.48 -32.09 -10.35
C ARG A 73 -17.47 -32.63 -9.34
N LEU A 74 -16.19 -32.24 -9.45
CA LEU A 74 -15.16 -32.58 -8.46
C LEU A 74 -15.48 -31.99 -7.08
N MET A 75 -15.90 -30.72 -7.00
CA MET A 75 -16.31 -30.09 -5.74
C MET A 75 -17.48 -30.83 -5.12
N GLN A 76 -18.47 -31.23 -5.91
CA GLN A 76 -19.61 -32.01 -5.44
C GLN A 76 -19.19 -33.37 -4.87
N LEU A 77 -18.37 -34.13 -5.61
CA LEU A 77 -17.88 -35.44 -5.17
C LEU A 77 -17.05 -35.38 -3.90
N LEU A 78 -16.19 -34.37 -3.78
CA LEU A 78 -15.41 -34.12 -2.55
C LEU A 78 -16.32 -33.80 -1.38
N THR A 79 -17.36 -33.02 -1.60
CA THR A 79 -18.35 -32.68 -0.55
C THR A 79 -19.16 -33.90 -0.12
N GLU A 80 -19.60 -34.74 -1.07
CA GLU A 80 -20.25 -36.03 -0.80
C GLU A 80 -19.33 -37.00 -0.04
N ALA A 81 -18.01 -36.91 -0.27
CA ALA A 81 -17.01 -37.73 0.43
C ALA A 81 -16.69 -37.21 1.86
N GLY A 82 -17.22 -36.04 2.24
CA GLY A 82 -17.09 -35.46 3.59
C GLY A 82 -16.27 -34.17 3.71
N ALA A 83 -15.83 -33.57 2.58
CA ALA A 83 -15.22 -32.24 2.62
C ALA A 83 -16.30 -31.15 2.77
N VAL A 84 -15.90 -30.01 3.31
CA VAL A 84 -16.75 -28.81 3.43
C VAL A 84 -16.09 -27.71 2.58
N PRO A 85 -16.87 -26.97 1.77
CA PRO A 85 -16.35 -25.81 1.05
C PRO A 85 -15.71 -24.80 2.00
N ALA A 86 -14.48 -24.39 1.67
CA ALA A 86 -13.73 -23.44 2.51
C ALA A 86 -14.27 -22.02 2.40
N GLU A 87 -14.29 -21.29 3.52
CA GLU A 87 -14.57 -19.87 3.56
C GLU A 87 -13.43 -19.05 2.96
N PRO A 88 -13.66 -17.76 2.60
CA PRO A 88 -12.58 -16.86 2.19
C PRO A 88 -11.47 -16.79 3.25
N GLY A 89 -10.21 -16.98 2.83
CA GLY A 89 -9.04 -16.92 3.72
C GLY A 89 -8.88 -18.10 4.68
N GLU A 90 -9.70 -19.13 4.61
CA GLU A 90 -9.69 -20.23 5.59
C GLU A 90 -8.37 -20.98 5.64
N PHE A 91 -7.75 -21.29 4.49
CA PHE A 91 -6.45 -21.97 4.47
C PHE A 91 -5.35 -21.14 5.13
N THR A 92 -5.34 -19.82 4.90
CA THR A 92 -4.37 -18.92 5.53
C THR A 92 -4.65 -18.75 7.02
N ARG A 93 -5.94 -18.72 7.43
CA ARG A 93 -6.34 -18.71 8.84
C ARG A 93 -5.86 -19.96 9.58
N ARG A 94 -5.99 -21.14 8.96
CA ARG A 94 -5.48 -22.40 9.51
C ARG A 94 -3.96 -22.41 9.58
N ALA A 95 -3.27 -21.90 8.55
CA ALA A 95 -1.83 -21.75 8.56
C ALA A 95 -1.35 -20.86 9.73
N PHE A 96 -2.04 -19.73 9.97
CA PHE A 96 -1.80 -18.87 11.13
C PHE A 96 -2.07 -19.62 12.46
N ALA A 97 -3.22 -20.26 12.61
CA ALA A 97 -3.59 -21.02 13.81
C ALA A 97 -2.60 -22.15 14.14
N ASN A 98 -2.03 -22.79 13.09
CA ASN A 98 -1.03 -23.84 13.22
C ASN A 98 0.42 -23.32 13.29
N GLY A 99 0.62 -22.00 13.47
CA GLY A 99 1.94 -21.40 13.65
C GLY A 99 2.85 -21.44 12.42
N LYS A 100 2.31 -21.65 11.22
CA LYS A 100 3.09 -21.66 9.97
C LYS A 100 3.51 -20.26 9.54
N MET A 101 2.76 -19.25 9.96
CA MET A 101 2.99 -17.84 9.73
C MET A 101 2.32 -17.01 10.82
N ASP A 102 2.80 -15.81 11.05
CA ASP A 102 2.14 -14.83 11.91
C ASP A 102 1.06 -14.03 11.15
N LEU A 103 0.33 -13.16 11.87
CA LEU A 103 -0.79 -12.42 11.29
C LEU A 103 -0.32 -11.41 10.23
N SER A 104 0.86 -10.79 10.40
CA SER A 104 1.42 -9.86 9.41
C SER A 104 1.82 -10.57 8.12
N GLN A 105 2.35 -11.79 8.22
CA GLN A 105 2.65 -12.66 7.08
C GLN A 105 1.38 -13.16 6.40
N ALA A 106 0.34 -13.49 7.17
CA ALA A 106 -0.97 -13.84 6.62
C ALA A 106 -1.54 -12.68 5.80
N GLU A 107 -1.52 -11.44 6.30
CA GLU A 107 -1.94 -10.26 5.53
C GLU A 107 -1.11 -10.07 4.26
N ALA A 108 0.20 -10.35 4.31
CA ALA A 108 1.07 -10.25 3.16
C ALA A 108 0.71 -11.25 2.04
N VAL A 109 0.11 -12.41 2.35
CA VAL A 109 -0.43 -13.33 1.33
C VAL A 109 -1.55 -12.65 0.52
N ALA A 110 -2.46 -11.92 1.19
CA ALA A 110 -3.51 -11.19 0.49
C ALA A 110 -2.94 -10.04 -0.36
N ASP A 111 -1.97 -9.31 0.17
CA ASP A 111 -1.30 -8.23 -0.54
C ASP A 111 -0.52 -8.72 -1.76
N LEU A 112 0.12 -9.89 -1.65
CA LEU A 112 0.83 -10.52 -2.76
C LEU A 112 -0.11 -10.89 -3.91
N ILE A 113 -1.30 -11.41 -3.59
CA ILE A 113 -2.32 -11.77 -4.59
C ILE A 113 -2.90 -10.51 -5.25
N ALA A 114 -3.09 -9.45 -4.47
CA ALA A 114 -3.64 -8.18 -4.94
C ALA A 114 -2.59 -7.29 -5.63
N SER A 115 -1.31 -7.65 -5.60
CA SER A 115 -0.24 -6.83 -6.18
C SER A 115 -0.41 -6.69 -7.70
N SER A 116 -0.42 -5.45 -8.19
CA SER A 116 -0.61 -5.11 -9.60
C SER A 116 0.63 -4.49 -10.26
N ASN A 117 1.71 -4.30 -9.50
CA ASN A 117 2.97 -3.72 -9.97
C ASN A 117 4.16 -4.30 -9.21
N GLU A 118 5.36 -4.09 -9.76
CA GLU A 118 6.62 -4.64 -9.22
C GLU A 118 6.89 -4.18 -7.78
N ALA A 119 6.69 -2.91 -7.48
CA ALA A 119 6.95 -2.34 -6.16
C ALA A 119 6.04 -2.97 -5.08
N SER A 120 4.74 -3.11 -5.35
CA SER A 120 3.79 -3.76 -4.43
C SER A 120 4.09 -5.24 -4.25
N HIS A 121 4.49 -5.94 -5.32
CA HIS A 121 4.90 -7.34 -5.26
C HIS A 121 6.14 -7.52 -4.37
N HIS A 122 7.17 -6.69 -4.56
CA HIS A 122 8.38 -6.76 -3.73
C HIS A 122 8.09 -6.45 -2.26
N ALA A 123 7.28 -5.46 -1.96
CA ALA A 123 6.87 -5.13 -0.59
C ALA A 123 6.11 -6.30 0.07
N ALA A 124 5.16 -6.93 -0.64
CA ALA A 124 4.41 -8.07 -0.15
C ALA A 124 5.31 -9.30 0.09
N ILE A 125 6.24 -9.62 -0.82
CA ILE A 125 7.21 -10.71 -0.64
C ILE A 125 8.12 -10.45 0.57
N HIS A 126 8.61 -9.22 0.75
CA HIS A 126 9.45 -8.88 1.90
C HIS A 126 8.68 -9.06 3.21
N GLN A 127 7.43 -8.61 3.27
CA GLN A 127 6.58 -8.80 4.45
C GLN A 127 6.24 -10.27 4.68
N LEU A 128 5.93 -11.06 3.64
CA LEU A 128 5.67 -12.50 3.74
C LEU A 128 6.88 -13.27 4.30
N ARG A 129 8.09 -12.81 3.98
CA ARG A 129 9.35 -13.36 4.53
C ARG A 129 9.65 -12.92 5.97
N GLY A 130 8.73 -12.20 6.62
CA GLY A 130 8.84 -11.80 8.01
C GLY A 130 9.57 -10.49 8.26
N GLY A 131 9.68 -9.60 7.26
CA GLY A 131 10.40 -8.34 7.40
C GLY A 131 9.95 -7.51 8.62
N ILE A 132 8.64 -7.22 8.73
CA ILE A 132 8.10 -6.47 9.87
C ILE A 132 8.11 -7.29 11.17
N SER A 133 7.86 -8.59 11.08
CA SER A 133 7.82 -9.48 12.25
C SER A 133 9.16 -9.54 12.98
N THR A 134 10.26 -9.61 12.23
CA THR A 134 11.61 -9.60 12.79
C THR A 134 11.91 -8.30 13.55
N GLU A 135 11.52 -7.15 12.97
CA GLU A 135 11.69 -5.85 13.62
C GLU A 135 10.84 -5.72 14.88
N LEU A 136 9.60 -6.21 14.85
CA LEU A 136 8.71 -6.20 16.01
C LEU A 136 9.20 -7.15 17.12
N GLN A 137 9.71 -8.33 16.79
CA GLN A 137 10.29 -9.26 17.76
C GLN A 137 11.49 -8.63 18.48
N ARG A 138 12.36 -7.93 17.73
CA ARG A 138 13.49 -7.22 18.31
C ARG A 138 13.04 -6.11 19.29
N LEU A 139 12.08 -5.27 18.86
CA LEU A 139 11.50 -4.23 19.72
C LEU A 139 10.86 -4.83 20.97
N ARG A 140 10.10 -5.92 20.80
CA ARG A 140 9.44 -6.61 21.89
C ARG A 140 10.46 -7.16 22.90
N SER A 141 11.53 -7.81 22.45
CA SER A 141 12.60 -8.31 23.31
C SER A 141 13.19 -7.17 24.15
N GLN A 142 13.52 -6.04 23.52
CA GLN A 142 14.05 -4.88 24.24
C GLN A 142 13.08 -4.35 25.32
N LEU A 143 11.77 -4.29 25.01
CA LEU A 143 10.77 -3.82 25.97
C LEU A 143 10.55 -4.82 27.12
N VAL A 144 10.60 -6.12 26.84
CA VAL A 144 10.53 -7.17 27.87
C VAL A 144 11.72 -7.08 28.80
N ASP A 145 12.93 -6.87 28.28
CA ASP A 145 14.14 -6.69 29.08
C ASP A 145 13.99 -5.47 30.02
N ILE A 146 13.46 -4.36 29.53
CA ILE A 146 13.19 -3.16 30.34
C ILE A 146 12.17 -3.48 31.44
N THR A 147 11.05 -4.13 31.07
CA THR A 147 10.01 -4.48 32.06
C THR A 147 10.54 -5.41 33.11
N SER A 148 11.36 -6.40 32.76
CA SER A 148 11.97 -7.34 33.69
C SER A 148 12.92 -6.65 34.66
N LEU A 149 13.71 -5.68 34.22
CA LEU A 149 14.57 -4.88 35.09
C LEU A 149 13.75 -4.06 36.10
N MET A 150 12.63 -3.50 35.64
CA MET A 150 11.72 -2.71 36.49
C MET A 150 10.97 -3.59 37.51
N GLU A 151 10.57 -4.81 37.13
CA GLU A 151 9.92 -5.75 38.03
C GLU A 151 10.91 -6.23 39.16
N LEU A 152 12.15 -6.47 38.79
CA LEU A 152 13.21 -6.77 39.81
C LEU A 152 13.37 -5.62 40.78
N GLU A 153 13.35 -4.37 40.35
CA GLU A 153 13.42 -3.19 41.23
C GLU A 153 12.21 -3.12 42.19
N LEU A 154 11.03 -3.51 41.73
CA LEU A 154 9.83 -3.56 42.56
C LEU A 154 9.89 -4.68 43.63
N ASP A 155 10.34 -5.88 43.25
CA ASP A 155 10.43 -7.03 44.15
C ASP A 155 11.46 -6.83 45.28
N PHE A 156 12.53 -6.07 45.01
CA PHE A 156 13.61 -5.78 45.98
C PHE A 156 13.57 -4.35 46.54
N SER A 157 12.44 -3.63 46.33
CA SER A 157 12.27 -2.26 46.82
C SER A 157 12.45 -2.05 48.32
N GLU A 158 12.28 -3.12 49.12
CA GLU A 158 12.52 -3.12 50.59
C GLU A 158 14.01 -3.11 50.93
N GLU A 159 14.92 -3.47 50.01
CA GLU A 159 16.37 -3.59 50.27
C GLU A 159 17.20 -2.36 49.83
N GLU A 160 16.54 -1.25 49.37
CA GLU A 160 17.18 -0.02 48.84
C GLU A 160 18.19 -0.29 47.72
N VAL A 161 18.02 -1.35 46.93
CA VAL A 161 18.92 -1.73 45.82
C VAL A 161 18.33 -1.19 44.51
N GLU A 162 18.96 -0.19 43.90
CA GLU A 162 18.67 0.23 42.53
C GLU A 162 19.29 -0.80 41.55
N PHE A 163 18.47 -1.68 40.95
CA PHE A 163 18.93 -2.67 39.96
C PHE A 163 19.15 -2.12 38.57
N ALA A 164 18.55 -0.98 38.24
CA ALA A 164 18.74 -0.32 36.95
C ALA A 164 18.92 1.18 37.09
N ASP A 165 19.98 1.73 36.51
CA ASP A 165 20.12 3.18 36.37
C ASP A 165 18.97 3.72 35.51
N ARG A 166 18.18 4.63 36.05
CA ARG A 166 17.08 5.30 35.36
C ARG A 166 17.51 5.90 33.99
N ASN A 167 18.73 6.40 33.91
CA ASN A 167 19.30 6.90 32.68
C ASN A 167 19.45 5.79 31.63
N GLN A 168 19.80 4.57 32.06
CA GLN A 168 19.88 3.42 31.18
C GLN A 168 18.50 3.02 30.67
N LEU A 169 17.48 2.99 31.53
CA LEU A 169 16.09 2.72 31.12
C LEU A 169 15.56 3.78 30.15
N ILE A 170 15.82 5.06 30.39
CA ILE A 170 15.46 6.15 29.48
C ILE A 170 16.16 5.98 28.13
N SER A 171 17.44 5.64 28.10
CA SER A 171 18.20 5.43 26.87
C SER A 171 17.63 4.26 26.04
N LEU A 172 17.24 3.17 26.71
CA LEU A 172 16.60 2.02 26.04
C LEU A 172 15.22 2.39 25.48
N LEU A 173 14.40 3.15 26.23
CA LEU A 173 13.12 3.65 25.75
C LEU A 173 13.29 4.64 24.59
N ASP A 174 14.28 5.51 24.63
CA ASP A 174 14.58 6.43 23.51
C ASP A 174 15.00 5.68 22.25
N SER A 175 15.76 4.61 22.37
CA SER A 175 16.11 3.72 21.27
C SER A 175 14.87 3.05 20.68
N ALA A 176 13.98 2.48 21.51
CA ALA A 176 12.74 1.86 21.06
C ALA A 176 11.80 2.88 20.39
N LEU A 177 11.62 4.06 20.98
CA LEU A 177 10.83 5.15 20.40
C LEU A 177 11.37 5.62 19.05
N SER A 178 12.69 5.77 18.93
CA SER A 178 13.32 6.14 17.65
C SER A 178 13.05 5.08 16.57
N HIS A 179 13.12 3.79 16.95
CA HIS A 179 12.85 2.70 16.02
C HIS A 179 11.37 2.68 15.57
N ILE A 180 10.42 2.79 16.52
CA ILE A 180 9.00 2.84 16.21
C ILE A 180 8.68 4.07 15.32
N ARG A 181 9.28 5.23 15.58
CA ARG A 181 9.10 6.42 14.74
C ARG A 181 9.55 6.17 13.30
N LYS A 182 10.71 5.56 13.09
CA LYS A 182 11.17 5.19 11.74
C LYS A 182 10.17 4.29 11.01
N LEU A 183 9.58 3.32 11.71
CA LEU A 183 8.55 2.45 11.14
C LEU A 183 7.25 3.22 10.84
N THR A 184 6.78 4.08 11.73
CA THR A 184 5.58 4.90 11.50
C THR A 184 5.77 5.90 10.37
N ASP A 185 6.93 6.54 10.28
CA ASP A 185 7.25 7.51 9.22
C ASP A 185 7.29 6.83 7.84
N SER A 186 7.66 5.54 7.79
CA SER A 186 7.67 4.77 6.54
C SER A 186 6.26 4.47 5.99
N PHE A 187 5.20 4.63 6.81
CA PHE A 187 3.84 4.24 6.44
C PHE A 187 3.31 4.97 5.21
N ARG A 188 3.62 6.26 5.05
CA ARG A 188 3.14 7.04 3.90
C ARG A 188 3.64 6.43 2.58
N LEU A 189 4.94 6.12 2.51
CA LEU A 189 5.55 5.47 1.35
C LEU A 189 5.05 4.03 1.19
N GLY A 190 5.03 3.24 2.26
CA GLY A 190 4.56 1.85 2.22
C GLY A 190 3.10 1.73 1.78
N ASN A 191 2.22 2.61 2.26
CA ASN A 191 0.82 2.64 1.86
C ASN A 191 0.66 3.09 0.39
N ALA A 192 1.49 4.03 -0.07
CA ALA A 192 1.51 4.45 -1.47
C ALA A 192 1.96 3.30 -2.40
N ILE A 193 2.97 2.53 -2.01
CA ILE A 193 3.42 1.34 -2.76
C ILE A 193 2.30 0.28 -2.82
N ARG A 194 1.60 0.04 -1.70
CA ARG A 194 0.55 -0.98 -1.61
C ARG A 194 -0.73 -0.61 -2.35
N ARG A 195 -1.20 0.65 -2.24
CA ARG A 195 -2.50 1.10 -2.75
C ARG A 195 -2.41 1.97 -4.00
N GLY A 196 -1.23 2.29 -4.44
CA GLY A 196 -0.96 3.31 -5.45
C GLY A 196 -0.73 4.68 -4.82
N VAL A 197 0.17 5.44 -5.44
CA VAL A 197 0.52 6.81 -5.05
C VAL A 197 -0.70 7.71 -5.23
N PRO A 198 -1.19 8.36 -4.18
CA PRO A 198 -2.35 9.22 -4.30
C PRO A 198 -2.00 10.50 -5.07
N VAL A 199 -2.70 10.73 -6.18
CA VAL A 199 -2.53 11.89 -7.06
C VAL A 199 -3.81 12.73 -7.06
N ALA A 200 -3.68 14.03 -6.86
CA ALA A 200 -4.76 14.99 -7.03
C ALA A 200 -4.53 15.84 -8.29
N ILE A 201 -5.55 15.98 -9.12
CA ILE A 201 -5.55 16.90 -10.29
C ILE A 201 -6.40 18.10 -9.93
N VAL A 202 -5.79 19.28 -9.89
CA VAL A 202 -6.45 20.53 -9.51
C VAL A 202 -6.27 21.62 -10.56
N GLY A 203 -7.15 22.60 -10.58
CA GLY A 203 -7.13 23.72 -11.51
C GLY A 203 -8.54 24.29 -11.72
N ALA A 204 -8.67 25.44 -12.32
CA ALA A 204 -9.94 26.10 -12.62
C ALA A 204 -10.83 25.29 -13.55
N ALA A 205 -12.11 25.68 -13.69
CA ALA A 205 -13.01 25.07 -14.67
C ALA A 205 -12.44 25.21 -16.09
N ASN A 206 -12.67 24.20 -16.93
CA ASN A 206 -12.26 24.17 -18.34
C ASN A 206 -10.75 24.24 -18.62
N THR A 207 -9.86 24.01 -17.64
CA THR A 207 -8.40 23.89 -17.88
C THR A 207 -7.99 22.58 -18.55
N GLY A 208 -8.92 21.62 -18.68
CA GLY A 208 -8.69 20.35 -19.34
C GLY A 208 -8.32 19.18 -18.39
N LYS A 209 -8.70 19.28 -17.12
CA LYS A 209 -8.46 18.22 -16.09
C LYS A 209 -9.02 16.86 -16.52
N SER A 210 -10.28 16.82 -16.98
CA SER A 210 -10.93 15.57 -17.44
C SER A 210 -10.26 14.99 -18.68
N THR A 211 -9.79 15.86 -19.59
CA THR A 211 -9.06 15.43 -20.79
C THR A 211 -7.71 14.84 -20.41
N LEU A 212 -7.00 15.49 -19.49
CA LEU A 212 -5.72 15.00 -18.96
C LEU A 212 -5.90 13.67 -18.22
N LEU A 213 -6.92 13.56 -17.40
CA LEU A 213 -7.28 12.32 -16.72
C LEU A 213 -7.50 11.18 -17.72
N ASN A 214 -8.32 11.41 -18.74
CA ASN A 214 -8.61 10.38 -19.75
C ASN A 214 -7.36 10.01 -20.57
N ALA A 215 -6.47 10.97 -20.82
CA ALA A 215 -5.21 10.72 -21.51
C ALA A 215 -4.27 9.84 -20.68
N LEU A 216 -4.11 10.13 -19.38
CA LEU A 216 -3.31 9.31 -18.45
C LEU A 216 -3.88 7.89 -18.27
N LEU A 217 -5.20 7.75 -18.25
CA LEU A 217 -5.86 6.44 -18.16
C LEU A 217 -5.81 5.64 -19.48
N GLY A 218 -5.65 6.33 -20.62
CA GLY A 218 -5.62 5.70 -21.96
C GLY A 218 -4.29 5.03 -22.29
N GLU A 219 -3.19 5.51 -21.74
CA GLU A 219 -1.85 4.99 -22.05
C GLU A 219 -1.56 3.64 -21.37
N ASP A 220 -2.04 3.41 -20.13
CA ASP A 220 -1.83 2.13 -19.43
C ASP A 220 -2.96 1.85 -18.44
N ARG A 221 -4.06 1.31 -18.90
CA ARG A 221 -5.05 0.74 -18.00
C ARG A 221 -4.43 -0.46 -17.26
N ALA A 222 -4.13 -0.31 -15.98
CA ALA A 222 -3.93 -1.47 -15.14
C ALA A 222 -5.13 -2.42 -15.32
N ILE A 223 -4.86 -3.69 -15.59
CA ILE A 223 -5.89 -4.73 -15.53
C ILE A 223 -6.28 -4.83 -14.05
N VAL A 224 -7.16 -3.97 -13.61
CA VAL A 224 -7.76 -4.08 -12.29
C VAL A 224 -8.72 -5.25 -12.36
N SER A 225 -8.31 -6.39 -11.83
CA SER A 225 -9.26 -7.46 -11.52
C SER A 225 -10.29 -6.88 -10.55
N PRO A 226 -11.58 -6.88 -10.88
CA PRO A 226 -12.59 -6.45 -9.94
C PRO A 226 -12.62 -7.46 -8.79
N VAL A 227 -11.97 -7.12 -7.67
CA VAL A 227 -12.18 -7.84 -6.42
C VAL A 227 -13.63 -7.56 -6.01
N ALA A 228 -14.48 -8.56 -6.21
CA ALA A 228 -15.88 -8.48 -5.79
C ALA A 228 -15.94 -8.21 -4.28
N GLY A 229 -16.44 -7.04 -3.89
CA GLY A 229 -16.62 -6.68 -2.48
C GLY A 229 -16.44 -5.20 -2.12
N THR A 230 -15.97 -4.33 -3.03
CA THR A 230 -15.68 -2.92 -2.73
C THR A 230 -16.72 -1.93 -3.29
N THR A 231 -17.99 -2.31 -3.40
CA THR A 231 -19.05 -1.53 -4.07
C THR A 231 -19.64 -0.37 -3.25
N ARG A 232 -18.98 0.13 -2.20
CA ARG A 232 -19.49 1.27 -1.40
C ARG A 232 -18.54 2.46 -1.24
N ASP A 233 -17.28 2.35 -1.63
CA ASP A 233 -16.35 3.48 -1.61
C ASP A 233 -16.24 4.06 -3.03
N THR A 234 -16.03 5.37 -3.12
CA THR A 234 -15.82 6.12 -4.38
C THR A 234 -14.91 5.36 -5.33
N VAL A 235 -15.33 5.17 -6.59
CA VAL A 235 -14.54 4.52 -7.64
C VAL A 235 -13.28 5.34 -7.85
N GLU A 236 -12.19 4.96 -7.21
CA GLU A 236 -10.87 5.53 -7.42
C GLU A 236 -10.25 4.88 -8.66
N GLU A 237 -9.72 5.67 -9.56
CA GLU A 237 -9.10 5.17 -10.78
C GLU A 237 -7.60 5.00 -10.56
N ILE A 238 -7.09 3.83 -10.98
CA ILE A 238 -5.67 3.47 -10.84
C ILE A 238 -5.06 3.33 -12.22
N PHE A 239 -3.87 3.91 -12.41
CA PHE A 239 -3.05 3.77 -13.60
C PHE A 239 -1.61 3.45 -13.21
N ASN A 240 -0.87 2.77 -14.10
CA ASN A 240 0.53 2.41 -13.86
C ASN A 240 1.45 3.23 -14.77
N ILE A 241 2.50 3.77 -14.19
CA ILE A 241 3.61 4.39 -14.93
C ILE A 241 4.89 3.72 -14.46
N ASP A 242 5.64 3.14 -15.38
CA ASP A 242 6.96 2.55 -15.13
C ASP A 242 7.01 1.61 -13.92
N GLY A 243 6.00 0.76 -13.75
CA GLY A 243 5.94 -0.20 -12.65
C GLY A 243 5.50 0.39 -11.30
N THR A 244 5.08 1.66 -11.26
CA THR A 244 4.49 2.31 -10.09
C THR A 244 3.00 2.56 -10.33
N ALA A 245 2.15 2.11 -9.39
CA ALA A 245 0.72 2.41 -9.43
C ALA A 245 0.45 3.81 -8.88
N PHE A 246 -0.37 4.58 -9.59
CA PHE A 246 -0.89 5.87 -9.19
C PHE A 246 -2.40 5.77 -9.03
N ARG A 247 -2.93 6.37 -7.96
CA ARG A 247 -4.35 6.36 -7.62
C ARG A 247 -4.89 7.77 -7.60
N LEU A 248 -5.85 8.04 -8.46
CA LEU A 248 -6.50 9.34 -8.54
C LEU A 248 -7.48 9.55 -7.39
N ILE A 249 -7.30 10.65 -6.68
CA ILE A 249 -8.22 11.08 -5.63
C ILE A 249 -9.26 11.99 -6.28
N ASP A 250 -10.56 11.66 -6.10
CA ASP A 250 -11.70 12.48 -6.53
C ASP A 250 -11.96 12.59 -8.02
N THR A 251 -12.16 11.44 -8.66
CA THR A 251 -12.64 11.42 -10.06
C THR A 251 -14.06 11.96 -10.24
N ALA A 252 -14.89 11.98 -9.19
CA ALA A 252 -16.28 12.48 -9.26
C ALA A 252 -16.33 14.00 -9.53
N GLY A 253 -15.51 14.81 -8.86
CA GLY A 253 -15.44 16.26 -9.08
C GLY A 253 -14.81 16.65 -10.42
N ILE A 254 -14.16 15.71 -11.10
CA ILE A 254 -13.54 15.92 -12.43
C ILE A 254 -14.53 15.55 -13.56
N ARG A 255 -15.46 14.61 -13.30
CA ARG A 255 -16.44 14.13 -14.30
C ARG A 255 -17.73 14.95 -14.36
N ASP A 256 -18.18 15.51 -13.25
CA ASP A 256 -19.41 16.31 -13.17
C ASP A 256 -19.12 17.79 -13.48
N THR A 257 -19.07 18.14 -14.74
CA THR A 257 -18.94 19.53 -15.25
C THR A 257 -20.29 20.20 -15.52
N SER A 258 -21.33 19.93 -14.71
CA SER A 258 -22.59 20.68 -14.80
C SER A 258 -22.62 21.83 -13.79
N ASP A 259 -22.77 23.00 -14.29
CA ASP A 259 -22.64 24.38 -13.80
C ASP A 259 -23.34 24.81 -12.49
N SER A 260 -23.70 23.96 -11.54
CA SER A 260 -24.57 24.42 -10.46
C SER A 260 -24.09 24.22 -9.00
N VAL A 261 -22.85 23.76 -8.73
CA VAL A 261 -22.36 23.54 -7.35
C VAL A 261 -20.88 23.94 -7.17
N GLU A 262 -20.52 25.13 -7.65
CA GLU A 262 -19.12 25.59 -7.68
C GLU A 262 -18.52 25.87 -6.29
N SER A 263 -19.32 26.29 -5.30
CA SER A 263 -18.79 26.66 -3.97
C SER A 263 -18.58 25.48 -3.02
N ILE A 264 -19.39 24.43 -3.08
CA ILE A 264 -19.25 23.21 -2.24
C ILE A 264 -18.18 22.27 -2.79
N GLY A 265 -17.94 22.31 -4.13
CA GLY A 265 -16.89 21.53 -4.77
C GLY A 265 -15.48 21.97 -4.41
N ILE A 266 -15.27 23.27 -4.20
CA ILE A 266 -13.95 23.86 -3.91
C ILE A 266 -13.43 23.42 -2.55
N GLU A 267 -14.22 23.44 -1.49
CA GLU A 267 -13.79 23.00 -0.15
C GLU A 267 -13.46 21.51 -0.08
N ARG A 268 -14.26 20.65 -0.70
CA ARG A 268 -14.01 19.22 -0.76
C ARG A 268 -12.73 18.87 -1.56
N THR A 269 -12.44 19.61 -2.63
CA THR A 269 -11.20 19.44 -3.40
C THR A 269 -9.97 19.76 -2.55
N PHE A 270 -10.07 20.69 -1.61
CA PHE A 270 -8.95 21.11 -0.76
C PHE A 270 -8.67 20.14 0.39
N GLU A 271 -9.67 19.51 1.00
CA GLU A 271 -9.43 18.44 1.99
C GLU A 271 -8.69 17.26 1.36
N LYS A 272 -8.95 16.98 0.09
CA LYS A 272 -8.31 15.90 -0.65
C LYS A 272 -6.89 16.21 -1.09
N LEU A 273 -6.54 17.48 -1.31
CA LEU A 273 -5.15 17.90 -1.55
C LEU A 273 -4.22 17.46 -0.41
N LEU A 274 -4.69 17.49 0.84
CA LEU A 274 -3.91 17.07 1.99
C LEU A 274 -3.57 15.57 1.99
N LEU A 275 -4.38 14.76 1.28
CA LEU A 275 -4.20 13.32 1.18
C LEU A 275 -3.33 12.89 0.01
N ALA A 276 -3.05 13.79 -0.93
CA ALA A 276 -2.24 13.52 -2.11
C ALA A 276 -0.73 13.48 -1.78
N ASP A 277 -0.01 12.57 -2.41
CA ASP A 277 1.45 12.57 -2.43
C ASP A 277 2.00 13.37 -3.61
N SER A 278 1.26 13.39 -4.73
CA SER A 278 1.56 14.21 -5.89
C SER A 278 0.36 15.06 -6.28
N VAL A 279 0.57 16.33 -6.53
CA VAL A 279 -0.44 17.30 -6.96
C VAL A 279 -0.11 17.79 -8.36
N ILE A 280 -1.03 17.59 -9.30
CA ILE A 280 -0.94 18.11 -10.67
C ILE A 280 -1.82 19.35 -10.77
N ALA A 281 -1.20 20.52 -10.83
CA ALA A 281 -1.88 21.80 -10.98
C ALA A 281 -2.01 22.15 -12.46
N VAL A 282 -3.24 22.08 -13.00
CA VAL A 282 -3.52 22.25 -14.43
C VAL A 282 -4.02 23.65 -14.72
N PHE A 283 -3.31 24.35 -15.60
CA PHE A 283 -3.61 25.70 -16.05
C PHE A 283 -3.84 25.74 -17.57
N ASP A 284 -4.74 26.58 -18.03
CA ASP A 284 -4.90 26.86 -19.46
C ASP A 284 -3.86 27.91 -19.88
N VAL A 285 -2.86 27.52 -20.65
CA VAL A 285 -1.75 28.38 -21.07
C VAL A 285 -2.19 29.63 -21.85
N ASN A 286 -3.41 29.63 -22.39
CA ASN A 286 -3.99 30.76 -23.12
C ASN A 286 -4.69 31.78 -22.21
N SER A 287 -4.73 31.54 -20.90
CA SER A 287 -5.32 32.47 -19.93
C SER A 287 -4.39 33.66 -19.63
N PRO A 288 -4.94 34.82 -19.22
CA PRO A 288 -4.12 35.95 -18.78
C PRO A 288 -3.17 35.60 -17.63
N VAL A 289 -1.91 36.05 -17.71
CA VAL A 289 -0.86 35.71 -16.73
C VAL A 289 -1.24 36.07 -15.31
N GLU A 290 -1.89 37.24 -15.10
CA GLU A 290 -2.33 37.71 -13.78
C GLU A 290 -3.34 36.74 -13.14
N LYS A 291 -4.25 36.19 -13.96
CA LYS A 291 -5.21 35.16 -13.51
C LYS A 291 -4.49 33.87 -13.14
N LEU A 292 -3.57 33.39 -13.99
CA LEU A 292 -2.77 32.20 -13.73
C LEU A 292 -1.97 32.34 -12.42
N CYS A 293 -1.34 33.49 -12.18
CA CYS A 293 -0.60 33.75 -10.95
C CYS A 293 -1.49 33.74 -9.71
N SER A 294 -2.71 34.28 -9.80
CA SER A 294 -3.66 34.28 -8.67
C SER A 294 -4.12 32.87 -8.32
N GLU A 295 -4.47 32.07 -9.33
CA GLU A 295 -4.85 30.66 -9.19
C GLU A 295 -3.68 29.83 -8.61
N PHE A 296 -2.47 30.04 -9.12
CA PHE A 296 -1.28 29.34 -8.63
C PHE A 296 -0.98 29.66 -7.16
N ARG A 297 -1.03 30.91 -6.73
CA ARG A 297 -0.86 31.28 -5.31
C ARG A 297 -1.91 30.61 -4.42
N SER A 298 -3.16 30.50 -4.88
CA SER A 298 -4.23 29.83 -4.15
C SER A 298 -3.95 28.33 -3.97
N ILE A 299 -3.42 27.65 -4.99
CA ILE A 299 -3.04 26.23 -4.90
C ILE A 299 -1.81 26.08 -4.00
N LEU A 300 -0.76 26.88 -4.21
CA LEU A 300 0.50 26.80 -3.48
C LEU A 300 0.31 27.00 -1.97
N SER A 301 -0.61 27.90 -1.56
CA SER A 301 -0.90 28.12 -0.13
C SER A 301 -1.49 26.90 0.60
N ARG A 302 -1.88 25.86 -0.13
CA ARG A 302 -2.56 24.66 0.38
C ARG A 302 -1.77 23.37 0.17
N VAL A 303 -0.69 23.42 -0.61
CA VAL A 303 0.21 22.28 -0.85
C VAL A 303 1.38 22.33 0.12
N ASN A 304 1.69 21.22 0.75
CA ASN A 304 2.86 21.09 1.61
C ASN A 304 4.05 20.57 0.80
N LEU A 305 4.83 21.49 0.22
CA LEU A 305 5.98 21.16 -0.63
C LEU A 305 7.07 20.33 0.07
N LYS A 306 7.10 20.28 1.42
CA LYS A 306 8.04 19.41 2.16
C LYS A 306 7.69 17.94 2.10
N SER A 307 6.42 17.62 1.83
CA SER A 307 5.91 16.24 1.86
C SER A 307 5.14 15.83 0.62
N GLN A 308 4.84 16.77 -0.28
CA GLN A 308 4.08 16.55 -1.50
C GLN A 308 4.88 17.03 -2.71
N GLN A 309 4.82 16.26 -3.80
CA GLN A 309 5.31 16.71 -5.11
C GLN A 309 4.25 17.63 -5.71
N LEU A 310 4.66 18.80 -6.22
CA LEU A 310 3.81 19.67 -7.03
C LEU A 310 4.34 19.72 -8.45
N ILE A 311 3.48 19.40 -9.43
CA ILE A 311 3.77 19.52 -10.86
C ILE A 311 2.82 20.53 -11.46
N ILE A 312 3.36 21.57 -12.08
CA ILE A 312 2.60 22.58 -12.81
C ILE A 312 2.44 22.10 -14.26
N VAL A 313 1.22 22.03 -14.72
CA VAL A 313 0.87 21.67 -16.09
C VAL A 313 0.25 22.87 -16.80
N LEU A 314 0.96 23.41 -17.78
CA LEU A 314 0.46 24.39 -18.72
C LEU A 314 -0.19 23.64 -19.90
N ASN A 315 -1.51 23.44 -19.82
CA ASN A 315 -2.27 22.63 -20.79
C ASN A 315 -2.79 23.47 -21.94
N LYS A 316 -3.27 22.80 -23.01
CA LYS A 316 -3.80 23.36 -24.26
C LYS A 316 -2.73 24.08 -25.08
N ALA A 317 -1.53 23.53 -25.10
CA ALA A 317 -0.42 24.04 -25.90
C ALA A 317 -0.76 24.09 -27.41
N ASP A 318 -1.60 23.16 -27.87
CA ASP A 318 -2.10 23.09 -29.25
C ASP A 318 -2.89 24.32 -29.70
N LEU A 319 -3.35 25.16 -28.76
CA LEU A 319 -4.08 26.39 -29.07
C LEU A 319 -3.21 27.66 -29.06
N LEU A 320 -1.90 27.53 -28.73
CA LEU A 320 -0.97 28.67 -28.76
C LEU A 320 -0.68 29.11 -30.20
N GLU A 321 -0.72 30.41 -30.45
CA GLU A 321 -0.31 30.97 -31.73
C GLU A 321 1.18 30.75 -32.00
N GLY A 322 1.53 30.02 -33.06
CA GLY A 322 2.90 29.64 -33.40
C GLY A 322 3.39 28.37 -32.69
N PHE A 323 2.49 27.57 -32.12
CA PHE A 323 2.86 26.33 -31.41
C PHE A 323 3.59 25.32 -32.29
N GLU A 324 3.09 25.06 -33.54
CA GLU A 324 3.69 24.05 -34.43
C GLU A 324 5.13 24.40 -34.81
N GLU A 325 5.45 25.68 -34.92
CA GLU A 325 6.82 26.17 -35.19
C GLU A 325 7.73 26.06 -33.95
N ALA A 326 7.18 26.27 -32.74
CA ALA A 326 7.89 26.19 -31.48
C ALA A 326 7.93 24.77 -30.89
N ARG A 327 7.14 23.85 -31.41
CA ARG A 327 6.98 22.48 -30.88
C ARG A 327 8.29 21.74 -30.66
N PRO A 328 9.30 21.79 -31.54
CA PRO A 328 10.60 21.15 -31.28
C PRO A 328 11.32 21.69 -30.05
N SER A 329 11.20 22.98 -29.75
CA SER A 329 11.81 23.61 -28.57
C SER A 329 11.17 23.18 -27.26
N PHE A 330 9.90 22.80 -27.29
CA PHE A 330 9.15 22.33 -26.13
C PHE A 330 9.22 20.82 -25.91
N ALA A 331 9.67 20.06 -26.90
CA ALA A 331 9.72 18.60 -26.83
C ALA A 331 10.76 18.05 -25.83
N SER A 332 11.74 18.87 -25.38
CA SER A 332 12.72 18.50 -24.36
C SER A 332 12.16 18.54 -22.93
N GLY A 333 10.95 19.08 -22.74
CA GLY A 333 10.32 19.28 -21.41
C GLY A 333 10.95 20.41 -20.60
N THR A 334 12.10 20.93 -21.00
CA THR A 334 12.78 22.04 -20.32
C THR A 334 12.26 23.36 -20.85
N LEU A 335 11.58 24.13 -20.00
CA LEU A 335 11.13 25.48 -20.33
C LEU A 335 12.24 26.48 -19.94
N SER A 336 12.79 27.20 -20.92
CA SER A 336 13.84 28.19 -20.68
C SER A 336 13.25 29.56 -20.36
N GLU A 337 13.97 30.37 -19.58
CA GLU A 337 13.63 31.77 -19.29
C GLU A 337 14.16 32.74 -20.36
N ASP A 338 14.40 32.25 -21.60
CA ASP A 338 14.96 33.09 -22.65
C ASP A 338 13.95 34.13 -23.14
N GLU A 339 14.13 35.39 -22.70
CA GLU A 339 13.31 36.53 -23.04
C GLU A 339 13.48 36.99 -24.52
N ASN A 340 14.50 36.50 -25.21
CA ASN A 340 14.83 36.87 -26.61
C ASN A 340 14.28 35.87 -27.64
N ALA A 341 13.39 34.96 -27.22
CA ALA A 341 12.80 34.02 -28.16
C ALA A 341 11.99 34.75 -29.26
N SER A 342 12.25 34.39 -30.52
CA SER A 342 11.60 35.02 -31.66
C SER A 342 10.17 34.50 -31.94
N ASN A 343 9.75 33.41 -31.32
CA ASN A 343 8.45 32.79 -31.51
C ASN A 343 7.45 33.25 -30.46
N ARG A 344 6.21 33.58 -30.88
CA ARG A 344 5.14 34.09 -30.00
C ARG A 344 4.73 33.06 -28.94
N ALA A 345 4.66 31.78 -29.27
CA ALA A 345 4.33 30.74 -28.34
C ALA A 345 5.40 30.64 -27.21
N THR A 346 6.68 30.66 -27.59
CA THR A 346 7.81 30.60 -26.66
C THR A 346 7.81 31.83 -25.72
N LEU A 347 7.59 33.03 -26.24
CA LEU A 347 7.51 34.25 -25.43
C LEU A 347 6.34 34.19 -24.42
N ALA A 348 5.16 33.72 -24.85
CA ALA A 348 4.00 33.60 -23.97
C ALA A 348 4.27 32.60 -22.82
N VAL A 349 4.84 31.46 -23.14
CA VAL A 349 5.17 30.42 -22.12
C VAL A 349 6.27 30.90 -21.19
N ASN A 350 7.35 31.47 -21.70
CA ASN A 350 8.46 31.98 -20.89
C ASN A 350 7.99 33.05 -19.88
N LYS A 351 7.08 33.96 -20.30
CA LYS A 351 6.49 34.95 -19.41
C LYS A 351 5.73 34.30 -18.24
N ILE A 352 4.94 33.26 -18.49
CA ILE A 352 4.21 32.51 -17.45
C ILE A 352 5.21 31.84 -16.51
N VAL A 353 6.21 31.12 -17.05
CA VAL A 353 7.22 30.40 -16.29
C VAL A 353 8.00 31.35 -15.39
N THR A 354 8.46 32.49 -15.92
CA THR A 354 9.19 33.51 -15.15
C THR A 354 8.35 34.01 -13.97
N GLU A 355 7.05 34.31 -14.17
CA GLU A 355 6.20 34.76 -13.08
C GLU A 355 5.92 33.65 -12.06
N PHE A 356 5.75 32.40 -12.50
CA PHE A 356 5.58 31.25 -11.60
C PHE A 356 6.85 31.00 -10.77
N ASN A 357 8.04 31.07 -11.40
CA ASN A 357 9.31 30.91 -10.70
C ASN A 357 9.52 32.01 -9.63
N LYS A 358 9.11 33.25 -9.89
CA LYS A 358 9.11 34.30 -8.86
C LYS A 358 8.23 33.96 -7.65
N ILE A 359 7.12 33.27 -7.87
CA ILE A 359 6.21 32.84 -6.78
C ILE A 359 6.86 31.65 -6.03
N VAL A 360 7.42 30.68 -6.74
CA VAL A 360 8.06 29.50 -6.16
C VAL A 360 9.35 29.85 -5.41
N SER A 361 10.17 30.79 -5.91
CA SER A 361 11.41 31.22 -5.26
C SER A 361 11.23 31.74 -3.83
N LEU A 362 9.97 32.04 -3.43
CA LEU A 362 9.63 32.38 -2.04
C LEU A 362 9.53 31.14 -1.13
N THR A 363 9.65 29.93 -1.67
CA THR A 363 9.37 28.67 -0.93
C THR A 363 10.58 27.77 -0.71
N ASP A 364 11.77 28.11 -1.20
CA ASP A 364 12.99 27.28 -1.16
C ASP A 364 12.82 25.84 -1.75
N ASN A 365 11.85 25.63 -2.62
CA ASN A 365 11.59 24.33 -3.26
C ASN A 365 11.63 24.46 -4.78
N GLU A 366 12.01 23.37 -5.45
CA GLU A 366 11.90 23.24 -6.90
C GLU A 366 10.52 22.67 -7.26
N VAL A 367 9.91 23.20 -8.33
CA VAL A 367 8.61 22.76 -8.83
C VAL A 367 8.71 22.56 -10.35
N ASP A 368 8.38 21.37 -10.80
CA ASP A 368 8.38 21.04 -12.22
C ASP A 368 7.26 21.78 -12.96
N THR A 369 7.60 22.47 -14.04
CA THR A 369 6.62 23.10 -14.93
C THR A 369 6.67 22.47 -16.30
N ILE A 370 5.56 21.91 -16.78
CA ILE A 370 5.44 21.14 -18.01
C ILE A 370 4.41 21.79 -18.92
N LEU A 371 4.81 22.14 -20.15
CA LEU A 371 3.90 22.53 -21.21
C LEU A 371 3.41 21.27 -21.93
N LEU A 372 2.09 21.07 -21.98
CA LEU A 372 1.51 19.91 -22.67
C LEU A 372 0.19 20.24 -23.39
N SER A 373 -0.25 19.32 -24.23
CA SER A 373 -1.62 19.27 -24.74
C SER A 373 -2.20 17.90 -24.45
N ALA A 374 -3.10 17.84 -23.48
CA ALA A 374 -3.81 16.63 -23.12
C ALA A 374 -4.68 16.07 -24.26
N LYS A 375 -5.10 16.94 -25.20
CA LYS A 375 -5.90 16.56 -26.36
C LYS A 375 -5.09 15.85 -27.44
N SER A 376 -3.88 16.32 -27.70
CA SER A 376 -3.00 15.77 -28.74
C SER A 376 -1.99 14.74 -28.23
N GLY A 377 -1.89 14.55 -26.91
CA GLY A 377 -0.86 13.71 -26.27
C GLY A 377 0.53 14.35 -26.19
N PHE A 378 0.69 15.61 -26.60
CA PHE A 378 1.98 16.27 -26.59
C PHE A 378 2.53 16.41 -25.17
N ASN A 379 3.76 15.94 -24.93
CA ASN A 379 4.48 15.94 -23.64
C ASN A 379 3.78 15.19 -22.49
N LEU A 380 2.82 14.30 -22.75
CA LEU A 380 2.24 13.44 -21.73
C LEU A 380 3.30 12.51 -21.11
N GLU A 381 4.21 11.99 -21.94
CA GLU A 381 5.30 11.15 -21.49
C GLU A 381 6.22 11.88 -20.49
N ILE A 382 6.46 13.19 -20.68
CA ILE A 382 7.25 14.00 -19.74
C ILE A 382 6.56 14.10 -18.38
N LEU A 383 5.24 14.30 -18.37
CA LEU A 383 4.46 14.29 -17.13
C LEU A 383 4.53 12.93 -16.44
N SER A 384 4.41 11.86 -17.21
CA SER A 384 4.53 10.48 -16.70
C SER A 384 5.91 10.23 -16.09
N GLN A 385 6.98 10.67 -16.76
CA GLN A 385 8.35 10.57 -16.25
C GLN A 385 8.57 11.40 -14.98
N ALA A 386 8.03 12.61 -14.89
CA ALA A 386 8.12 13.46 -13.71
C ALA A 386 7.43 12.81 -12.49
N LEU A 387 6.25 12.20 -12.69
CA LEU A 387 5.56 11.45 -11.65
C LEU A 387 6.36 10.22 -11.21
N SER A 388 6.84 9.41 -12.15
CA SER A 388 7.51 8.15 -11.85
C SER A 388 8.90 8.36 -11.23
N SER A 389 9.69 9.31 -11.71
CA SER A 389 11.05 9.57 -11.23
C SER A 389 11.07 10.00 -9.77
N HIS A 390 10.15 10.88 -9.35
CA HIS A 390 10.03 11.30 -7.95
C HIS A 390 9.73 10.12 -7.02
N GLN A 391 8.83 9.23 -7.42
CA GLN A 391 8.48 8.08 -6.60
C GLN A 391 9.59 7.01 -6.60
N LYS A 392 10.24 6.79 -7.74
CA LYS A 392 11.41 5.89 -7.81
C LYS A 392 12.55 6.36 -6.91
N ALA A 393 12.83 7.67 -6.86
CA ALA A 393 13.82 8.23 -5.95
C ALA A 393 13.46 7.96 -4.48
N ARG A 394 12.21 8.20 -4.07
CA ARG A 394 11.74 7.92 -2.70
C ARG A 394 11.82 6.43 -2.33
N ILE A 395 11.49 5.54 -3.27
CA ILE A 395 11.60 4.09 -3.06
C ILE A 395 13.07 3.68 -2.97
N ALA A 396 13.94 4.24 -3.81
CA ALA A 396 15.37 3.97 -3.78
C ALA A 396 16.03 4.47 -2.49
N ASP A 397 15.65 5.64 -2.00
CA ASP A 397 16.13 6.20 -0.72
C ASP A 397 15.70 5.34 0.48
N ALA A 398 14.52 4.72 0.42
CA ALA A 398 14.06 3.77 1.43
C ALA A 398 14.90 2.47 1.43
N GLY A 399 15.53 2.11 0.31
CA GLY A 399 16.41 0.97 0.17
C GLY A 399 15.75 -0.36 0.58
N THR A 400 16.46 -1.14 1.40
CA THR A 400 15.98 -2.43 1.95
C THR A 400 15.24 -2.26 3.30
N ALA A 401 14.92 -1.02 3.70
CA ALA A 401 14.25 -0.77 4.98
C ALA A 401 12.86 -1.41 5.00
N THR A 402 12.50 -1.93 6.17
CA THR A 402 11.16 -2.47 6.40
C THR A 402 10.13 -1.35 6.36
N LEU A 403 9.19 -1.42 5.42
CA LEU A 403 8.12 -0.45 5.25
C LEU A 403 6.83 -0.94 5.90
N VAL A 404 6.14 -0.05 6.61
CA VAL A 404 4.80 -0.30 7.12
C VAL A 404 3.79 0.02 6.01
N THR A 405 3.12 -1.00 5.48
CA THR A 405 2.17 -0.86 4.36
C THR A 405 0.71 -0.86 4.81
N ASN A 406 0.44 -1.34 6.03
CA ASN A 406 -0.92 -1.56 6.54
C ASN A 406 -1.30 -0.53 7.60
N ALA A 407 -2.49 0.09 7.45
CA ALA A 407 -3.01 1.07 8.41
C ALA A 407 -3.21 0.47 9.83
N ARG A 408 -3.54 -0.83 9.95
CA ARG A 408 -3.64 -1.52 11.24
C ARG A 408 -2.31 -1.52 11.97
N HIS A 409 -1.22 -1.83 11.26
CA HIS A 409 0.15 -1.81 11.80
C HIS A 409 0.55 -0.39 12.21
N PHE A 410 0.27 0.61 11.36
CA PHE A 410 0.54 2.01 11.66
C PHE A 410 -0.18 2.47 12.94
N ASN A 411 -1.46 2.16 13.09
CA ASN A 411 -2.24 2.53 14.27
C ASN A 411 -1.71 1.84 15.54
N ALA A 412 -1.37 0.57 15.47
CA ALA A 412 -0.79 -0.17 16.59
C ALA A 412 0.57 0.41 17.01
N LEU A 413 1.47 0.68 16.04
CA LEU A 413 2.77 1.32 16.28
C LEU A 413 2.61 2.73 16.86
N SER A 414 1.66 3.52 16.35
CA SER A 414 1.39 4.88 16.86
C SER A 414 0.88 4.86 18.29
N THR A 415 0.04 3.89 18.65
CA THR A 415 -0.46 3.74 20.01
C THR A 415 0.66 3.25 20.95
N ALA A 416 1.47 2.28 20.51
CA ALA A 416 2.65 1.84 21.26
C ALA A 416 3.65 2.98 21.49
N SER A 417 3.90 3.81 20.47
CA SER A 417 4.77 5.00 20.59
C SER A 417 4.26 6.00 21.63
N ARG A 418 2.95 6.18 21.74
CA ARG A 418 2.32 7.05 22.74
C ARG A 418 2.50 6.48 24.15
N ALA A 419 2.24 5.21 24.34
CA ALA A 419 2.41 4.53 25.61
C ALA A 419 3.88 4.60 26.09
N LEU A 420 4.85 4.31 25.22
CA LEU A 420 6.28 4.44 25.53
C LEU A 420 6.69 5.89 25.82
N SER A 421 6.07 6.87 25.19
CA SER A 421 6.33 8.28 25.47
C SER A 421 5.82 8.68 26.86
N LEU A 422 4.70 8.09 27.32
CA LEU A 422 4.20 8.26 28.69
C LEU A 422 5.15 7.58 29.70
N ALA A 423 5.56 6.35 29.44
CA ALA A 423 6.56 5.63 30.26
C ALA A 423 7.84 6.45 30.41
N ARG A 424 8.38 6.98 29.31
CA ARG A 424 9.56 7.84 29.33
C ARG A 424 9.35 9.10 30.18
N SER A 425 8.22 9.77 30.02
CA SER A 425 7.88 10.95 30.81
C SER A 425 7.73 10.60 32.29
N GLY A 426 7.15 9.44 32.60
CA GLY A 426 7.04 8.92 33.96
C GLY A 426 8.40 8.69 34.61
N LEU A 427 9.36 8.09 33.89
CA LEU A 427 10.73 7.94 34.40
C LEU A 427 11.40 9.30 34.69
N LEU A 428 11.21 10.29 33.81
CA LEU A 428 11.78 11.64 34.00
C LEU A 428 11.15 12.40 35.18
N SER A 429 9.85 12.19 35.44
CA SER A 429 9.12 12.82 36.55
C SER A 429 9.15 12.04 37.85
N HIS A 430 9.97 10.97 37.93
CA HIS A 430 10.05 10.09 39.09
C HIS A 430 8.70 9.45 39.48
N THR A 431 7.85 9.16 38.48
CA THR A 431 6.64 8.37 38.70
C THR A 431 6.97 7.00 39.26
N PRO A 432 6.12 6.41 40.12
CA PRO A 432 6.32 5.06 40.65
C PRO A 432 6.49 4.04 39.52
N THR A 433 7.40 3.10 39.70
CA THR A 433 7.85 2.13 38.67
C THR A 433 6.75 1.20 38.20
N ASP A 434 5.78 0.87 39.06
CA ASP A 434 4.59 0.09 38.74
C ASP A 434 3.71 0.75 37.67
N LEU A 435 3.50 2.06 37.74
CA LEU A 435 2.75 2.81 36.71
C LEU A 435 3.51 2.91 35.39
N VAL A 436 4.82 3.13 35.44
CA VAL A 436 5.65 3.16 34.23
C VAL A 436 5.68 1.78 33.55
N SER A 437 5.76 0.69 34.32
CA SER A 437 5.72 -0.67 33.76
C SER A 437 4.39 -0.97 33.08
N GLN A 438 3.28 -0.40 33.56
CA GLN A 438 1.97 -0.54 32.93
C GLN A 438 1.95 0.09 31.53
N ASP A 439 2.51 1.28 31.36
CA ASP A 439 2.61 1.93 30.05
C ASP A 439 3.43 1.09 29.06
N ILE A 440 4.53 0.47 29.53
CA ILE A 440 5.35 -0.41 28.69
C ILE A 440 4.59 -1.69 28.31
N ARG A 441 3.82 -2.27 29.23
CA ARG A 441 2.96 -3.43 28.94
C ARG A 441 1.88 -3.09 27.92
N GLU A 442 1.30 -1.88 27.97
CA GLU A 442 0.36 -1.39 26.98
C GLU A 442 1.03 -1.33 25.59
N ALA A 443 2.24 -0.80 25.49
CA ALA A 443 2.99 -0.79 24.24
C ALA A 443 3.26 -2.22 23.72
N LEU A 444 3.69 -3.15 24.57
CA LEU A 444 3.88 -4.56 24.24
C LEU A 444 2.60 -5.22 23.72
N TYR A 445 1.46 -4.92 24.34
CA TYR A 445 0.16 -5.39 23.90
C TYR A 445 -0.14 -4.94 22.45
N HIS A 446 0.02 -3.64 22.15
CA HIS A 446 -0.23 -3.11 20.82
C HIS A 446 0.74 -3.66 19.76
N LEU A 447 2.02 -3.86 20.09
CA LEU A 447 2.95 -4.53 19.18
C LEU A 447 2.55 -5.99 18.94
N GLY A 448 2.12 -6.72 19.97
CA GLY A 448 1.63 -8.10 19.84
C GLY A 448 0.36 -8.24 18.97
N THR A 449 -0.46 -7.21 18.87
CA THR A 449 -1.62 -7.22 17.95
C THR A 449 -1.22 -7.27 16.48
N ILE A 450 -0.04 -6.79 16.12
CA ILE A 450 0.44 -6.80 14.73
C ILE A 450 0.77 -8.23 14.29
N THR A 451 1.52 -8.96 15.10
CA THR A 451 1.93 -10.35 14.82
C THR A 451 0.83 -11.38 15.11
N GLY A 452 -0.20 -10.98 15.88
CA GLY A 452 -1.30 -11.87 16.26
C GLY A 452 -1.02 -12.67 17.55
N GLU A 453 0.03 -12.36 18.29
CA GLU A 453 0.24 -12.93 19.64
C GLU A 453 -0.89 -12.54 20.59
N VAL A 454 -1.46 -11.37 20.38
CA VAL A 454 -2.69 -10.90 21.01
C VAL A 454 -3.70 -10.61 19.90
N SER A 455 -4.74 -11.40 19.80
CA SER A 455 -5.79 -11.23 18.78
C SER A 455 -7.16 -11.61 19.33
N THR A 456 -8.21 -10.95 18.83
CA THR A 456 -9.60 -11.32 19.06
C THR A 456 -10.17 -11.99 17.82
N GLU A 457 -11.17 -12.87 17.98
CA GLU A 457 -11.84 -13.52 16.84
C GLU A 457 -12.45 -12.50 15.86
N GLU A 458 -12.92 -11.36 16.36
CA GLU A 458 -13.44 -10.28 15.52
C GLU A 458 -12.36 -9.68 14.62
N VAL A 459 -11.15 -9.42 15.14
CA VAL A 459 -10.01 -8.91 14.35
C VAL A 459 -9.60 -9.93 13.31
N LEU A 460 -9.47 -11.20 13.67
CA LEU A 460 -9.14 -12.28 12.74
C LEU A 460 -10.23 -12.42 11.66
N GLY A 461 -11.49 -12.40 12.03
CA GLY A 461 -12.61 -12.45 11.09
C GLY A 461 -12.60 -11.31 10.08
N ASN A 462 -12.31 -10.08 10.52
CA ASN A 462 -12.24 -8.91 9.64
C ASN A 462 -11.06 -8.95 8.66
N ILE A 463 -9.94 -9.54 9.06
CA ILE A 463 -8.78 -9.72 8.19
C ILE A 463 -9.07 -10.79 7.14
N PHE A 464 -9.50 -12.00 7.55
CA PHE A 464 -9.65 -13.13 6.64
C PHE A 464 -10.85 -13.03 5.69
N ARG A 465 -11.92 -12.30 6.04
CA ARG A 465 -13.05 -12.03 5.11
C ARG A 465 -12.66 -11.26 3.84
N LYS A 466 -11.52 -10.58 3.85
CA LYS A 466 -11.00 -9.84 2.68
C LYS A 466 -10.22 -10.72 1.71
N PHE A 467 -10.00 -11.99 2.04
CA PHE A 467 -9.27 -12.92 1.19
C PHE A 467 -10.16 -13.52 0.10
N CYS A 468 -9.52 -14.00 -0.96
CA CYS A 468 -10.20 -14.80 -1.98
C CYS A 468 -10.57 -16.18 -1.43
N ILE A 469 -11.66 -16.78 -1.95
CA ILE A 469 -12.01 -18.17 -1.69
C ILE A 469 -10.88 -19.08 -2.18
N GLY A 470 -10.46 -20.03 -1.36
CA GLY A 470 -9.40 -20.99 -1.70
C GLY A 470 -7.98 -20.58 -1.25
N LYS A 471 -7.86 -19.49 -0.47
CA LYS A 471 -6.59 -19.01 0.13
C LYS A 471 -6.67 -18.97 1.65
#